data_3bcbfe6ddfe2ef9189a928a64e7276b1
#
_entry.id   3bcbfe6ddfe2ef9189a928a64e7276b1
#
_cell.length_a   1.000
_cell.length_b   1.000
_cell.length_c   1.000
_cell.angle_alpha   90.00
_cell.angle_beta   90.00
_cell.angle_gamma   90.00
#
_symmetry.space_group_name_H-M   'P 1'
#
loop_
_entity.id
_entity.type
_entity.pdbx_description
1 polymer ?
#
loop_
_entity_poly.entity_id
_entity_poly.type
_entity_poly.pdbx_seq_one_letter_code
_entity_poly.pdbx_strand_id
1 'polypeptide(L)'
;MTIPLVAVVMGSQSDWDIMQHCVNTLDELGVPTHTQVVSAHRTPDLLFSFAENAAASGLRAIIAGAGGAAHLPGMLAAKTLVPVFGVPIPNVALNGVDAVWSILQMPAGVPVGTLAIGKAGAINAALLAAATLAFAYPAIATALATRRANITAQVIAHPDPRQRNQNQN
;
A
#
# COMPACT_ATOMS: atom_id res chain seq x y z
N MET A 1 19.23 -3.75 13.88
CA MET A 1 17.85 -3.43 13.42
C MET A 1 17.86 -3.41 11.90
N THR A 2 16.92 -4.09 11.27
CA THR A 2 16.82 -4.10 9.79
C THR A 2 16.27 -2.76 9.31
N ILE A 3 16.91 -2.15 8.32
CA ILE A 3 16.45 -0.88 7.74
C ILE A 3 15.14 -1.15 6.96
N PRO A 4 14.05 -0.40 7.21
CA PRO A 4 12.81 -0.59 6.49
C PRO A 4 12.97 -0.20 5.01
N LEU A 5 12.42 -1.03 4.12
CA LEU A 5 12.42 -0.77 2.68
C LEU A 5 11.12 -0.10 2.21
N VAL A 6 10.01 -0.36 2.89
CA VAL A 6 8.69 0.19 2.56
C VAL A 6 8.12 0.90 3.78
N ALA A 7 7.63 2.10 3.58
CA ALA A 7 6.79 2.76 4.58
C ALA A 7 5.32 2.52 4.27
N VAL A 8 4.54 2.18 5.30
CA VAL A 8 3.08 2.10 5.26
C VAL A 8 2.53 3.22 6.14
N VAL A 9 2.00 4.26 5.51
CA VAL A 9 1.50 5.44 6.22
C VAL A 9 0.01 5.63 5.98
N MET A 10 -0.68 6.25 6.93
CA MET A 10 -2.12 6.46 6.86
C MET A 10 -2.52 7.76 7.56
N GLY A 11 -3.64 8.35 7.12
CA GLY A 11 -4.10 9.64 7.63
C GLY A 11 -4.68 9.61 9.05
N SER A 12 -5.11 8.44 9.51
CA SER A 12 -5.76 8.24 10.81
C SER A 12 -5.51 6.82 11.33
N GLN A 13 -5.64 6.63 12.64
CA GLN A 13 -5.65 5.30 13.24
C GLN A 13 -6.83 4.44 12.77
N SER A 14 -7.96 5.06 12.41
CA SER A 14 -9.13 4.36 11.84
C SER A 14 -8.84 3.67 10.50
N ASP A 15 -7.80 4.08 9.78
CA ASP A 15 -7.42 3.48 8.51
C ASP A 15 -6.67 2.15 8.70
N TRP A 16 -6.29 1.85 9.95
CA TRP A 16 -5.52 0.64 10.28
C TRP A 16 -6.26 -0.64 9.95
N ASP A 17 -7.59 -0.69 10.12
CA ASP A 17 -8.39 -1.88 9.78
C ASP A 17 -8.21 -2.32 8.32
N ILE A 18 -7.89 -1.38 7.43
CA ILE A 18 -7.56 -1.65 6.04
C ILE A 18 -6.04 -1.81 5.85
N MET A 19 -5.25 -0.87 6.38
CA MET A 19 -3.82 -0.82 6.09
C MET A 19 -3.01 -1.94 6.76
N GLN A 20 -3.50 -2.58 7.82
CA GLN A 20 -2.90 -3.79 8.37
C GLN A 20 -2.75 -4.92 7.34
N HIS A 21 -3.67 -5.02 6.36
CA HIS A 21 -3.55 -6.01 5.30
C HIS A 21 -2.35 -5.77 4.37
N CYS A 22 -1.97 -4.51 4.20
CA CYS A 22 -0.74 -4.14 3.49
C CYS A 22 0.50 -4.61 4.27
N VAL A 23 0.57 -4.28 5.57
CA VAL A 23 1.68 -4.67 6.44
C VAL A 23 1.82 -6.19 6.49
N ASN A 24 0.73 -6.91 6.76
CA ASN A 24 0.73 -8.37 6.82
C ASN A 24 1.22 -9.00 5.50
N THR A 25 0.82 -8.43 4.36
CA THR A 25 1.29 -8.92 3.05
C THR A 25 2.78 -8.67 2.83
N LEU A 26 3.31 -7.52 3.26
CA LEU A 26 4.74 -7.24 3.19
C LEU A 26 5.54 -8.15 4.13
N ASP A 27 5.04 -8.41 5.32
CA ASP A 27 5.65 -9.32 6.29
C ASP A 27 5.71 -10.76 5.75
N GLU A 28 4.62 -11.27 5.13
CA GLU A 28 4.60 -12.57 4.44
C GLU A 28 5.66 -12.67 3.33
N LEU A 29 5.99 -11.55 2.69
CA LEU A 29 7.01 -11.47 1.64
C LEU A 29 8.42 -11.21 2.17
N GLY A 30 8.59 -11.07 3.48
CA GLY A 30 9.87 -10.75 4.11
C GLY A 30 10.37 -9.34 3.82
N VAL A 31 9.47 -8.39 3.54
CA VAL A 31 9.82 -7.00 3.27
C VAL A 31 9.79 -6.19 4.57
N PRO A 32 10.93 -5.64 5.05
CA PRO A 32 10.97 -4.81 6.24
C PRO A 32 10.16 -3.52 6.07
N THR A 33 9.28 -3.23 7.02
CA THR A 33 8.36 -2.09 6.96
C THR A 33 8.55 -1.10 8.08
N HIS A 34 8.18 0.16 7.81
CA HIS A 34 7.94 1.21 8.80
C HIS A 34 6.46 1.62 8.72
N THR A 35 5.76 1.59 9.84
CA THR A 35 4.32 1.92 9.88
C THR A 35 4.09 3.15 10.76
N GLN A 36 3.38 4.16 10.22
CA GLN A 36 3.14 5.41 10.94
C GLN A 36 1.83 6.09 10.52
N VAL A 37 1.16 6.75 11.47
CA VAL A 37 0.09 7.70 11.17
C VAL A 37 0.72 9.05 10.81
N VAL A 38 0.40 9.54 9.61
CA VAL A 38 0.85 10.83 9.08
C VAL A 38 -0.35 11.52 8.43
N SER A 39 -0.89 12.53 9.10
CA SER A 39 -2.09 13.20 8.59
C SER A 39 -1.75 14.41 7.71
N ALA A 40 -2.26 14.40 6.48
CA ALA A 40 -2.06 15.51 5.55
C ALA A 40 -2.59 16.85 6.09
N HIS A 41 -3.71 16.83 6.81
CA HIS A 41 -4.39 18.03 7.28
C HIS A 41 -4.07 18.41 8.72
N ARG A 42 -3.70 17.42 9.57
CA ARG A 42 -3.48 17.63 11.01
C ARG A 42 -2.00 17.71 11.38
N THR A 43 -1.12 17.10 10.57
CA THR A 43 0.33 17.08 10.79
C THR A 43 1.10 17.34 9.49
N PRO A 44 0.85 18.47 8.77
CA PRO A 44 1.47 18.73 7.47
C PRO A 44 3.00 18.82 7.55
N ASP A 45 3.56 19.42 8.59
CA ASP A 45 5.01 19.52 8.77
C ASP A 45 5.67 18.15 8.97
N LEU A 46 5.02 17.25 9.72
CA LEU A 46 5.47 15.86 9.84
C LEU A 46 5.43 15.16 8.49
N LEU A 47 4.38 15.35 7.70
CA LEU A 47 4.26 14.79 6.36
C LEU A 47 5.42 15.22 5.47
N PHE A 48 5.70 16.52 5.41
CA PHE A 48 6.77 17.05 4.55
C PHE A 48 8.14 16.58 5.00
N SER A 49 8.43 16.64 6.29
CA SER A 49 9.68 16.13 6.85
C SER A 49 9.85 14.64 6.59
N PHE A 50 8.79 13.84 6.74
CA PHE A 50 8.81 12.41 6.44
C PHE A 50 9.13 12.13 4.97
N ALA A 51 8.46 12.83 4.04
CA ALA A 51 8.64 12.62 2.62
C ALA A 51 10.04 13.04 2.14
N GLU A 52 10.54 14.19 2.60
CA GLU A 52 11.86 14.73 2.26
C GLU A 52 12.99 13.82 2.74
N ASN A 53 12.82 13.18 3.90
CA ASN A 53 13.82 12.27 4.47
C ASN A 53 13.66 10.79 4.01
N ALA A 54 12.63 10.44 3.26
CA ALA A 54 12.29 9.06 2.92
C ALA A 54 13.44 8.31 2.23
N ALA A 55 14.04 8.90 1.21
CA ALA A 55 15.14 8.28 0.48
C ALA A 55 16.41 8.11 1.34
N ALA A 56 16.74 9.12 2.15
CA ALA A 56 17.90 9.09 3.05
C ALA A 56 17.72 8.05 4.18
N SER A 57 16.46 7.79 4.59
CA SER A 57 16.12 6.74 5.57
C SER A 57 16.17 5.32 5.01
N GLY A 58 16.50 5.14 3.72
CA GLY A 58 16.60 3.84 3.07
C GLY A 58 15.31 3.34 2.44
N LEU A 59 14.20 4.09 2.51
CA LEU A 59 12.94 3.71 1.90
C LEU A 59 13.05 3.63 0.37
N ARG A 60 12.38 2.64 -0.20
CA ARG A 60 12.30 2.37 -1.65
C ARG A 60 10.89 2.51 -2.20
N ALA A 61 9.89 2.48 -1.32
CA ALA A 61 8.49 2.74 -1.64
C ALA A 61 7.76 3.29 -0.43
N ILE A 62 6.71 4.08 -0.67
CA ILE A 62 5.75 4.54 0.34
C ILE A 62 4.36 4.08 -0.10
N ILE A 63 3.64 3.41 0.79
CA ILE A 63 2.24 3.05 0.59
C ILE A 63 1.42 3.92 1.52
N ALA A 64 0.50 4.71 0.97
CA ALA A 64 -0.25 5.72 1.70
C ALA A 64 -1.76 5.46 1.62
N GLY A 65 -2.38 5.14 2.76
CA GLY A 65 -3.83 4.99 2.89
C GLY A 65 -4.50 6.31 3.24
N ALA A 66 -5.53 6.71 2.49
CA ALA A 66 -6.29 7.91 2.76
C ALA A 66 -7.75 7.80 2.30
N GLY A 67 -8.68 8.35 3.08
CA GLY A 67 -10.11 8.40 2.79
C GLY A 67 -10.62 9.83 2.63
N GLY A 68 -11.82 9.97 2.06
CA GLY A 68 -12.43 11.27 1.81
C GLY A 68 -11.62 12.15 0.86
N ALA A 69 -11.29 13.36 1.29
CA ALA A 69 -10.31 14.23 0.62
C ALA A 69 -8.90 13.65 0.82
N ALA A 70 -8.58 12.63 0.04
CA ALA A 70 -7.43 11.75 0.21
C ALA A 70 -6.13 12.40 -0.30
N HIS A 71 -5.70 13.50 0.33
CA HIS A 71 -4.56 14.32 -0.11
C HIS A 71 -3.20 13.71 0.26
N LEU A 72 -3.15 12.81 1.25
CA LEU A 72 -1.89 12.26 1.79
C LEU A 72 -0.96 11.68 0.71
N PRO A 73 -1.39 10.79 -0.21
CA PRO A 73 -0.50 10.22 -1.21
C PRO A 73 0.09 11.27 -2.15
N GLY A 74 -0.74 12.20 -2.63
CA GLY A 74 -0.30 13.27 -3.54
C GLY A 74 0.67 14.24 -2.87
N MET A 75 0.43 14.62 -1.61
CA MET A 75 1.32 15.51 -0.87
C MET A 75 2.67 14.85 -0.56
N LEU A 76 2.69 13.56 -0.27
CA LEU A 76 3.94 12.79 -0.16
C LEU A 76 4.70 12.77 -1.48
N ALA A 77 4.03 12.41 -2.59
CA ALA A 77 4.64 12.32 -3.91
C ALA A 77 5.22 13.66 -4.39
N ALA A 78 4.64 14.79 -3.98
CA ALA A 78 5.14 16.12 -4.28
C ALA A 78 6.45 16.48 -3.55
N LYS A 79 6.83 15.71 -2.52
CA LYS A 79 7.98 15.99 -1.64
C LYS A 79 9.08 14.93 -1.68
N THR A 80 8.89 13.85 -2.43
CA THR A 80 9.89 12.79 -2.54
C THR A 80 9.96 12.22 -3.95
N LEU A 81 11.11 11.65 -4.31
CA LEU A 81 11.28 10.82 -5.51
C LEU A 81 11.08 9.32 -5.22
N VAL A 82 10.86 8.95 -3.97
CA VAL A 82 10.50 7.57 -3.61
C VAL A 82 9.10 7.28 -4.17
N PRO A 83 8.89 6.17 -4.91
CA PRO A 83 7.58 5.82 -5.46
C PRO A 83 6.49 5.80 -4.39
N VAL A 84 5.35 6.47 -4.66
CA VAL A 84 4.19 6.50 -3.77
C VAL A 84 3.03 5.71 -4.38
N PHE A 85 2.49 4.78 -3.59
CA PHE A 85 1.30 3.99 -3.93
C PHE A 85 0.15 4.42 -3.02
N GLY A 86 -0.95 4.88 -3.60
CA GLY A 86 -2.13 5.34 -2.89
C GLY A 86 -3.18 4.24 -2.75
N VAL A 87 -3.68 4.07 -1.54
CA VAL A 87 -4.77 3.15 -1.21
C VAL A 87 -5.99 3.95 -0.80
N PRO A 88 -7.06 3.97 -1.62
CA PRO A 88 -8.31 4.62 -1.24
C PRO A 88 -8.96 3.89 -0.07
N ILE A 89 -9.19 4.60 1.03
CA ILE A 89 -9.88 4.07 2.21
C ILE A 89 -11.38 4.39 2.10
N PRO A 90 -12.26 3.39 2.19
CA PRO A 90 -13.69 3.60 2.11
C PRO A 90 -14.22 4.37 3.33
N ASN A 91 -15.21 5.23 3.09
CA ASN A 91 -15.98 5.91 4.11
C ASN A 91 -17.47 5.63 3.92
N VAL A 92 -18.29 6.02 4.93
CA VAL A 92 -19.73 5.75 4.92
C VAL A 92 -20.47 6.54 3.80
N ALA A 93 -19.97 7.72 3.43
CA ALA A 93 -20.69 8.62 2.52
C ALA A 93 -20.63 8.17 1.05
N LEU A 94 -19.44 7.81 0.56
CA LEU A 94 -19.20 7.52 -0.86
C LEU A 94 -18.45 6.20 -1.10
N ASN A 95 -18.32 5.34 -0.09
CA ASN A 95 -17.69 4.03 -0.19
C ASN A 95 -16.26 4.07 -0.79
N GLY A 96 -15.55 5.22 -0.62
CA GLY A 96 -14.18 5.40 -1.11
C GLY A 96 -14.05 5.90 -2.56
N VAL A 97 -15.16 6.16 -3.26
CA VAL A 97 -15.12 6.72 -4.64
C VAL A 97 -14.52 8.12 -4.64
N ASP A 98 -14.82 8.93 -3.64
CA ASP A 98 -14.20 10.24 -3.36
C ASP A 98 -12.68 10.14 -3.21
N ALA A 99 -12.22 9.17 -2.42
CA ALA A 99 -10.80 8.90 -2.22
C ALA A 99 -10.10 8.45 -3.52
N VAL A 100 -10.74 7.59 -4.32
CA VAL A 100 -10.20 7.18 -5.63
C VAL A 100 -9.95 8.39 -6.50
N TRP A 101 -10.94 9.25 -6.69
CA TRP A 101 -10.80 10.43 -7.55
C TRP A 101 -9.77 11.43 -7.01
N SER A 102 -9.71 11.60 -5.67
CA SER A 102 -8.71 12.47 -5.02
C SER A 102 -7.28 11.99 -5.26
N ILE A 103 -7.04 10.67 -5.29
CA ILE A 103 -5.70 10.10 -5.46
C ILE A 103 -5.33 9.96 -6.94
N LEU A 104 -6.30 9.56 -7.78
CA LEU A 104 -6.07 9.21 -9.18
C LEU A 104 -5.73 10.42 -10.05
N GLN A 105 -6.40 11.57 -9.85
CA GLN A 105 -6.33 12.74 -10.73
C GLN A 105 -5.13 13.66 -10.38
N MET A 106 -3.92 13.05 -10.26
CA MET A 106 -2.70 13.83 -10.05
C MET A 106 -2.31 14.63 -11.30
N PRO A 107 -1.75 15.84 -11.12
CA PRO A 107 -1.23 16.64 -12.24
C PRO A 107 0.01 15.97 -12.85
N ALA A 108 0.26 16.26 -14.13
CA ALA A 108 1.47 15.82 -14.79
C ALA A 108 2.73 16.30 -14.04
N GLY A 109 3.67 15.38 -13.78
CA GLY A 109 4.91 15.64 -13.05
C GLY A 109 4.92 15.14 -11.60
N VAL A 110 3.77 14.82 -11.01
CA VAL A 110 3.67 14.27 -9.63
C VAL A 110 2.85 12.97 -9.66
N PRO A 111 3.45 11.83 -10.00
CA PRO A 111 2.71 10.57 -10.15
C PRO A 111 2.43 9.91 -8.80
N VAL A 112 1.24 9.30 -8.67
CA VAL A 112 0.87 8.36 -7.60
C VAL A 112 0.30 7.10 -8.22
N GLY A 113 0.84 5.94 -7.88
CA GLY A 113 0.30 4.63 -8.29
C GLY A 113 -0.98 4.32 -7.50
N THR A 114 -2.16 4.59 -8.07
CA THR A 114 -3.44 4.43 -7.37
C THR A 114 -3.94 2.98 -7.44
N LEU A 115 -4.27 2.39 -6.28
CA LEU A 115 -4.75 1.01 -6.16
C LEU A 115 -6.28 0.96 -5.96
N ALA A 116 -6.79 -0.27 -5.82
CA ALA A 116 -8.21 -0.50 -5.55
C ALA A 116 -8.64 0.03 -4.18
N ILE A 117 -9.94 0.20 -3.98
CA ILE A 117 -10.53 0.62 -2.70
C ILE A 117 -10.38 -0.47 -1.64
N GLY A 118 -10.00 -0.08 -0.43
CA GLY A 118 -10.04 -0.91 0.76
C GLY A 118 -9.02 -2.05 0.79
N LYS A 119 -9.41 -3.19 1.38
CA LYS A 119 -8.54 -4.35 1.61
C LYS A 119 -7.80 -4.83 0.36
N ALA A 120 -8.49 -4.96 -0.77
CA ALA A 120 -7.88 -5.40 -2.01
C ALA A 120 -6.79 -4.43 -2.48
N GLY A 121 -7.03 -3.12 -2.34
CA GLY A 121 -6.06 -2.08 -2.64
C GLY A 121 -4.84 -2.14 -1.74
N ALA A 122 -5.03 -2.34 -0.44
CA ALA A 122 -3.94 -2.48 0.53
C ALA A 122 -3.03 -3.67 0.22
N ILE A 123 -3.61 -4.85 -0.07
CA ILE A 123 -2.87 -6.04 -0.47
C ILE A 123 -2.12 -5.80 -1.80
N ASN A 124 -2.80 -5.24 -2.80
CA ASN A 124 -2.20 -5.01 -4.11
C ASN A 124 -1.10 -3.93 -4.08
N ALA A 125 -1.21 -2.92 -3.21
CA ALA A 125 -0.16 -1.95 -2.98
C ALA A 125 1.11 -2.61 -2.44
N ALA A 126 0.97 -3.51 -1.46
CA ALA A 126 2.07 -4.31 -0.94
C ALA A 126 2.74 -5.16 -2.03
N LEU A 127 1.93 -5.87 -2.82
CA LEU A 127 2.43 -6.72 -3.90
C LEU A 127 3.13 -5.91 -5.00
N LEU A 128 2.60 -4.72 -5.35
CA LEU A 128 3.21 -3.86 -6.36
C LEU A 128 4.52 -3.25 -5.85
N ALA A 129 4.56 -2.76 -4.60
CA ALA A 129 5.79 -2.29 -3.98
C ALA A 129 6.85 -3.41 -3.92
N ALA A 130 6.47 -4.61 -3.47
CA ALA A 130 7.37 -5.76 -3.45
C ALA A 130 7.87 -6.12 -4.86
N ALA A 131 7.03 -6.02 -5.90
CA ALA A 131 7.42 -6.27 -7.28
C ALA A 131 8.47 -5.28 -7.79
N THR A 132 8.39 -3.99 -7.40
CA THR A 132 9.45 -3.02 -7.72
C THR A 132 10.76 -3.33 -7.00
N LEU A 133 10.69 -3.83 -5.76
CA LEU A 133 11.87 -4.24 -5.00
C LEU A 133 12.51 -5.52 -5.54
N ALA A 134 11.73 -6.42 -6.14
CA ALA A 134 12.18 -7.72 -6.63
C ALA A 134 13.33 -7.62 -7.66
N PHE A 135 13.45 -6.51 -8.36
CA PHE A 135 14.58 -6.28 -9.29
C PHE A 135 15.94 -6.19 -8.58
N ALA A 136 15.98 -5.77 -7.33
CA ALA A 136 17.20 -5.62 -6.53
C ALA A 136 17.31 -6.63 -5.38
N TYR A 137 16.21 -7.30 -5.03
CA TYR A 137 16.11 -8.21 -3.86
C TYR A 137 15.60 -9.59 -4.29
N PRO A 138 16.48 -10.54 -4.65
CA PRO A 138 16.08 -11.88 -5.16
C PRO A 138 15.19 -12.68 -4.21
N ALA A 139 15.35 -12.52 -2.88
CA ALA A 139 14.50 -13.19 -1.90
C ALA A 139 13.03 -12.74 -2.02
N ILE A 140 12.80 -11.43 -2.26
CA ILE A 140 11.46 -10.88 -2.47
C ILE A 140 10.87 -11.41 -3.79
N ALA A 141 11.68 -11.49 -4.86
CA ALA A 141 11.27 -12.07 -6.13
C ALA A 141 10.77 -13.51 -5.96
N THR A 142 11.52 -14.33 -5.22
CA THR A 142 11.16 -15.73 -4.93
C THR A 142 9.88 -15.80 -4.11
N ALA A 143 9.71 -14.99 -3.07
CA ALA A 143 8.50 -14.96 -2.24
C ALA A 143 7.25 -14.58 -3.07
N LEU A 144 7.36 -13.58 -3.95
CA LEU A 144 6.28 -13.19 -4.86
C LEU A 144 5.90 -14.31 -5.83
N ALA A 145 6.90 -14.98 -6.44
CA ALA A 145 6.66 -16.08 -7.36
C ALA A 145 5.96 -17.25 -6.64
N THR A 146 6.43 -17.61 -5.46
CA THR A 146 5.83 -18.67 -4.61
C THR A 146 4.39 -18.33 -4.24
N ARG A 147 4.13 -17.10 -3.77
CA ARG A 147 2.77 -16.64 -3.45
C ARG A 147 1.85 -16.76 -4.66
N ARG A 148 2.28 -16.32 -5.84
CA ARG A 148 1.47 -16.40 -7.07
C ARG A 148 1.20 -17.84 -7.47
N ALA A 149 2.20 -18.72 -7.43
CA ALA A 149 2.05 -20.15 -7.72
C ALA A 149 1.04 -20.83 -6.76
N ASN A 150 1.10 -20.51 -5.47
CA ASN A 150 0.18 -21.03 -4.47
C ASN A 150 -1.27 -20.60 -4.74
N ILE A 151 -1.52 -19.34 -5.08
CA ILE A 151 -2.85 -18.84 -5.44
C ILE A 151 -3.36 -19.57 -6.68
N THR A 152 -2.53 -19.74 -7.70
CA THR A 152 -2.88 -20.47 -8.92
C THR A 152 -3.25 -21.93 -8.60
N ALA A 153 -2.43 -22.62 -7.80
CA ALA A 153 -2.68 -24.00 -7.40
C ALA A 153 -4.00 -24.14 -6.61
N GLN A 154 -4.30 -23.21 -5.71
CA GLN A 154 -5.56 -23.18 -4.96
C GLN A 154 -6.79 -23.06 -5.89
N VAL A 155 -6.73 -22.17 -6.88
CA VAL A 155 -7.85 -21.99 -7.83
C VAL A 155 -8.03 -23.25 -8.69
N ILE A 156 -6.93 -23.84 -9.17
CA ILE A 156 -6.98 -25.08 -9.99
C ILE A 156 -7.51 -26.26 -9.16
N ALA A 157 -7.13 -26.37 -7.89
CA ALA A 157 -7.57 -27.46 -7.03
C ALA A 157 -9.06 -27.39 -6.64
N HIS A 158 -9.70 -26.21 -6.76
CA HIS A 158 -11.10 -26.00 -6.38
C HIS A 158 -11.91 -25.36 -7.52
N PRO A 159 -12.08 -26.06 -8.66
CA PRO A 159 -12.73 -25.48 -9.84
C PRO A 159 -14.27 -25.41 -9.72
N ASP A 160 -14.88 -26.21 -8.82
CA ASP A 160 -16.33 -26.24 -8.64
C ASP A 160 -16.76 -25.23 -7.56
N PRO A 161 -17.44 -24.11 -7.93
CA PRO A 161 -17.84 -23.08 -6.97
C PRO A 161 -18.91 -23.54 -5.96
N ARG A 162 -19.54 -24.67 -6.20
CA ARG A 162 -20.52 -25.29 -5.28
C ARG A 162 -19.85 -25.97 -4.09
N GLN A 163 -18.58 -26.34 -4.22
CA GLN A 163 -17.76 -26.94 -3.16
C GLN A 163 -17.03 -25.81 -2.40
N ARG A 164 -17.77 -24.96 -1.68
CA ARG A 164 -17.16 -23.89 -0.89
C ARG A 164 -16.33 -24.48 0.27
N ASN A 165 -15.05 -24.19 0.31
CA ASN A 165 -14.26 -24.39 1.52
C ASN A 165 -14.82 -23.49 2.63
N GLN A 166 -15.25 -24.06 3.75
CA GLN A 166 -15.78 -23.35 4.93
C GLN A 166 -14.75 -22.43 5.63
N ASN A 167 -13.52 -22.38 5.15
CA ASN A 167 -12.38 -21.65 5.76
C ASN A 167 -12.04 -20.32 5.08
N GLN A 168 -12.92 -19.74 4.26
CA GLN A 168 -12.67 -18.46 3.57
C GLN A 168 -13.68 -17.37 3.95
N ASN A 169 -14.01 -17.25 5.23
CA ASN A 169 -14.72 -16.08 5.76
C ASN A 169 -13.76 -15.16 6.53
#